data_34a5829b305c8bdd45b92fd9b35dc2fa
#
_entry.id   34a5829b305c8bdd45b92fd9b35dc2fa
#
_cell.length_a   1.000
_cell.length_b   1.000
_cell.length_c   1.000
_cell.angle_alpha   90.00
_cell.angle_beta   90.00
_cell.angle_gamma   90.00
#
_symmetry.space_group_name_H-M   'P 1'
#
loop_
_entity.id
_entity.type
_entity.pdbx_description
1 polymer ?
#
loop_
_entity_poly.entity_id
_entity_poly.type
_entity_poly.pdbx_seq_one_letter_code
_entity_poly.pdbx_strand_id
1 'polypeptide(L)'
;MSDKISEFEALVYFSGVCNIPDYASLKQTEKENMSQYFLSSLFGSTQYSSDGRVVAKTPSVGFSDDQDSVDVALDDKMVRSFSHEVGLNVQLSIIPALQQILSEHTFSKNFVFEMCDFSPLVPKSNVNLVANAIWLGFELDFSTAIHLIAPQIEKIVREQLKKHGAHTTNIDKNGIEHENGLSTLLDMQEAVAVFGQDKLFELKALFANSIGPNLRNEVAHGLLTDSAAYSASPVYAWWMLLRMVIHSIIVSSEESNEADN
;
A
#
# COMPACT_ATOMS: atom_id res chain seq x y z
N MET A 1 -23.02 -32.83 -0.40
CA MET A 1 -21.90 -32.11 -1.05
C MET A 1 -21.86 -30.71 -0.46
N SER A 2 -20.76 -30.32 0.11
CA SER A 2 -20.62 -28.99 0.73
C SER A 2 -20.66 -27.95 -0.38
N ASP A 3 -21.57 -26.96 -0.29
CA ASP A 3 -21.63 -25.80 -1.16
C ASP A 3 -20.45 -24.84 -0.85
N LYS A 4 -19.23 -25.36 -0.88
CA LYS A 4 -18.05 -24.49 -0.74
C LYS A 4 -17.91 -23.66 -1.99
N ILE A 5 -17.82 -22.34 -1.81
CA ILE A 5 -17.46 -21.39 -2.88
C ILE A 5 -16.09 -21.77 -3.44
N SER A 6 -15.80 -21.34 -4.67
CA SER A 6 -14.50 -21.55 -5.29
C SER A 6 -13.38 -20.82 -4.55
N GLU A 7 -12.13 -21.27 -4.72
CA GLU A 7 -10.94 -20.60 -4.16
C GLU A 7 -10.88 -19.13 -4.57
N PHE A 8 -11.20 -18.81 -5.82
CA PHE A 8 -11.20 -17.43 -6.30
C PHE A 8 -12.32 -16.60 -5.67
N GLU A 9 -13.55 -17.12 -5.56
CA GLU A 9 -14.65 -16.44 -4.89
C GLU A 9 -14.33 -16.16 -3.40
N ALA A 10 -13.70 -17.12 -2.72
CA ALA A 10 -13.25 -16.92 -1.34
C ALA A 10 -12.24 -15.76 -1.24
N LEU A 11 -11.32 -15.65 -2.20
CA LEU A 11 -10.38 -14.52 -2.26
C LEU A 11 -11.05 -13.20 -2.62
N VAL A 12 -12.08 -13.20 -3.46
CA VAL A 12 -12.88 -12.00 -3.74
C VAL A 12 -13.52 -11.48 -2.44
N TYR A 13 -14.18 -12.34 -1.66
CA TYR A 13 -14.72 -11.95 -0.36
C TYR A 13 -13.63 -11.49 0.60
N PHE A 14 -12.50 -12.19 0.67
CA PHE A 14 -11.37 -11.81 1.51
C PHE A 14 -10.76 -10.47 1.11
N SER A 15 -10.75 -10.12 -0.16
CA SER A 15 -10.26 -8.84 -0.64
C SER A 15 -11.15 -7.66 -0.20
N GLY A 16 -12.40 -7.91 0.14
CA GLY A 16 -13.40 -6.92 0.57
C GLY A 16 -13.61 -6.83 2.09
N VAL A 17 -12.81 -7.53 2.93
CA VAL A 17 -13.03 -7.52 4.40
C VAL A 17 -12.74 -6.19 5.08
N CYS A 18 -12.01 -5.31 4.42
CA CYS A 18 -11.75 -3.93 4.84
C CYS A 18 -11.94 -2.97 3.67
N ASN A 19 -12.37 -1.76 3.98
CA ASN A 19 -12.45 -0.68 3.00
C ASN A 19 -11.05 -0.12 2.70
N ILE A 20 -10.90 0.47 1.51
CA ILE A 20 -9.78 1.37 1.19
C ILE A 20 -9.97 2.65 2.01
N PRO A 21 -8.90 3.32 2.47
CA PRO A 21 -9.05 4.62 3.10
C PRO A 21 -9.74 5.60 2.15
N ASP A 22 -10.79 6.27 2.61
CA ASP A 22 -11.40 7.40 1.91
C ASP A 22 -10.57 8.64 2.22
N TYR A 23 -9.74 9.06 1.27
CA TYR A 23 -8.84 10.19 1.43
C TYR A 23 -9.60 11.49 1.76
N ALA A 24 -10.73 11.74 1.10
CA ALA A 24 -11.48 12.97 1.29
C ALA A 24 -12.12 13.04 2.69
N SER A 25 -12.72 11.93 3.12
CA SER A 25 -13.30 11.79 4.46
C SER A 25 -12.23 11.88 5.55
N LEU A 26 -11.10 11.19 5.39
CA LEU A 26 -9.98 11.24 6.33
C LEU A 26 -9.41 12.66 6.44
N LYS A 27 -9.20 13.33 5.30
CA LYS A 27 -8.72 14.71 5.26
C LYS A 27 -9.67 15.68 5.97
N GLN A 28 -10.96 15.53 5.76
CA GLN A 28 -11.97 16.34 6.43
C GLN A 28 -11.98 16.11 7.94
N THR A 29 -11.95 14.86 8.36
CA THR A 29 -11.91 14.47 9.79
C THR A 29 -10.67 15.06 10.48
N GLU A 30 -9.50 14.96 9.86
CA GLU A 30 -8.28 15.47 10.48
C GLU A 30 -8.22 16.99 10.49
N LYS A 31 -8.80 17.69 9.51
CA LYS A 31 -8.99 19.14 9.55
C LYS A 31 -9.88 19.57 10.71
N GLU A 32 -11.00 18.89 10.93
CA GLU A 32 -11.90 19.15 12.04
C GLU A 32 -11.22 18.88 13.38
N ASN A 33 -10.48 17.78 13.51
CA ASN A 33 -9.67 17.46 14.68
C ASN A 33 -8.62 18.53 14.98
N MET A 34 -7.92 19.04 13.96
CA MET A 34 -6.94 20.11 14.11
C MET A 34 -7.59 21.42 14.60
N SER A 35 -8.78 21.72 14.10
CA SER A 35 -9.55 22.89 14.52
C SER A 35 -10.08 22.76 15.97
N GLN A 36 -10.65 21.59 16.29
CA GLN A 36 -11.25 21.33 17.61
C GLN A 36 -10.19 21.19 18.71
N TYR A 37 -9.08 20.54 18.40
CA TYR A 37 -7.99 20.27 19.37
C TYR A 37 -6.74 21.09 19.03
N PHE A 38 -6.94 22.38 18.78
CA PHE A 38 -5.88 23.32 18.36
C PHE A 38 -4.63 23.26 19.24
N LEU A 39 -4.77 23.09 20.57
CA LEU A 39 -3.63 23.00 21.47
C LEU A 39 -2.70 21.83 21.15
N SER A 40 -3.23 20.70 20.63
CA SER A 40 -2.40 19.55 20.21
C SER A 40 -1.55 19.84 18.97
N SER A 41 -1.95 20.80 18.16
CA SER A 41 -1.25 21.20 16.95
C SER A 41 -0.16 22.24 17.19
N LEU A 42 -0.18 22.93 18.37
CA LEU A 42 0.86 23.88 18.75
C LEU A 42 2.23 23.21 19.02
N PHE A 43 2.25 21.91 19.23
CA PHE A 43 3.48 21.17 19.50
C PHE A 43 3.86 20.33 18.29
N GLY A 44 5.04 20.62 17.73
CA GLY A 44 5.64 19.73 16.75
C GLY A 44 6.03 18.38 17.36
N SER A 45 6.21 17.37 16.53
CA SER A 45 6.70 16.06 16.97
C SER A 45 7.95 15.64 16.22
N THR A 46 8.79 14.86 16.89
CA THR A 46 9.97 14.25 16.28
C THR A 46 9.85 12.74 16.42
N GLN A 47 9.93 12.05 15.30
CA GLN A 47 9.91 10.60 15.26
C GLN A 47 11.33 10.06 15.17
N TYR A 48 11.61 9.05 15.99
CA TYR A 48 12.89 8.37 16.03
C TYR A 48 12.76 6.95 15.52
N SER A 49 13.75 6.48 14.78
CA SER A 49 13.92 5.06 14.47
C SER A 49 14.35 4.27 15.72
N SER A 50 14.32 2.95 15.62
CA SER A 50 14.73 2.04 16.71
C SER A 50 16.18 2.24 17.17
N ASP A 51 17.05 2.75 16.30
CA ASP A 51 18.46 3.08 16.58
C ASP A 51 18.68 4.54 17.01
N GLY A 52 17.60 5.30 17.25
CA GLY A 52 17.66 6.67 17.77
C GLY A 52 17.87 7.78 16.75
N ARG A 53 17.89 7.46 15.43
CA ARG A 53 17.96 8.50 14.38
C ARG A 53 16.63 9.23 14.26
N VAL A 54 16.67 10.53 14.02
CA VAL A 54 15.48 11.30 13.65
C VAL A 54 15.08 10.91 12.21
N VAL A 55 13.89 10.31 12.06
CA VAL A 55 13.36 9.86 10.77
C VAL A 55 12.32 10.79 10.20
N ALA A 56 11.61 11.53 11.04
CA ALA A 56 10.64 12.53 10.61
C ALA A 56 10.45 13.62 11.68
N LYS A 57 10.00 14.79 11.23
CA LYS A 57 9.58 15.90 12.09
C LYS A 57 8.29 16.48 11.56
N THR A 58 7.27 16.50 12.41
CA THR A 58 6.03 17.23 12.14
C THR A 58 6.20 18.67 12.66
N PRO A 59 5.96 19.69 11.85
CA PRO A 59 6.03 21.08 12.32
C PRO A 59 4.96 21.35 13.38
N SER A 60 5.23 22.33 14.26
CA SER A 60 4.19 22.95 15.07
C SER A 60 3.32 23.83 14.20
N VAL A 61 2.01 23.90 14.47
CA VAL A 61 1.08 24.76 13.75
C VAL A 61 0.56 25.83 14.72
N GLY A 62 1.04 27.08 14.56
CA GLY A 62 0.64 28.23 15.35
C GLY A 62 -0.52 29.02 14.72
N PHE A 63 -0.86 30.16 15.33
CA PHE A 63 -1.94 31.04 14.84
C PHE A 63 -1.59 31.82 13.56
N SER A 64 -0.31 31.85 13.18
CA SER A 64 0.21 32.64 12.07
C SER A 64 1.10 31.87 11.12
N ASP A 65 0.98 30.52 11.11
CA ASP A 65 1.80 29.70 10.26
C ASP A 65 1.36 29.81 8.79
N ASP A 66 2.33 29.60 7.90
CA ASP A 66 2.06 29.52 6.47
C ASP A 66 1.22 28.25 6.14
N GLN A 67 0.54 28.30 5.01
CA GLN A 67 -0.32 27.19 4.57
C GLN A 67 0.47 25.90 4.37
N ASP A 68 1.72 25.98 3.93
CA ASP A 68 2.56 24.81 3.68
C ASP A 68 2.82 24.02 4.97
N SER A 69 3.11 24.71 6.08
CA SER A 69 3.28 24.07 7.40
C SER A 69 2.00 23.39 7.90
N VAL A 70 0.85 24.03 7.65
CA VAL A 70 -0.47 23.46 8.00
C VAL A 70 -0.75 22.19 7.18
N ASP A 71 -0.48 22.25 5.87
CA ASP A 71 -0.72 21.10 4.98
C ASP A 71 0.20 19.92 5.32
N VAL A 72 1.47 20.15 5.62
CA VAL A 72 2.40 19.10 6.10
C VAL A 72 1.91 18.48 7.41
N ALA A 73 1.49 19.30 8.38
CA ALA A 73 0.99 18.77 9.65
C ALA A 73 -0.32 17.99 9.48
N LEU A 74 -1.18 18.38 8.53
CA LEU A 74 -2.39 17.67 8.19
C LEU A 74 -2.06 16.31 7.56
N ASP A 75 -1.18 16.26 6.57
CA ASP A 75 -0.75 15.02 5.93
C ASP A 75 -0.13 14.04 6.94
N ASP A 76 0.71 14.54 7.85
CA ASP A 76 1.28 13.73 8.93
C ASP A 76 0.21 13.12 9.85
N LYS A 77 -0.82 13.91 10.21
CA LYS A 77 -1.95 13.41 11.02
C LYS A 77 -2.74 12.34 10.27
N MET A 78 -3.03 12.57 9.00
CA MET A 78 -3.73 11.58 8.16
C MET A 78 -2.96 10.27 8.09
N VAL A 79 -1.63 10.30 7.91
CA VAL A 79 -0.80 9.08 7.88
C VAL A 79 -0.79 8.35 9.22
N ARG A 80 -0.76 9.08 10.35
CA ARG A 80 -0.85 8.47 11.68
C ARG A 80 -2.21 7.80 11.93
N SER A 81 -3.30 8.48 11.59
CA SER A 81 -4.67 7.94 11.71
C SER A 81 -4.83 6.70 10.83
N PHE A 82 -4.37 6.75 9.59
CA PHE A 82 -4.36 5.58 8.70
C PHE A 82 -3.52 4.43 9.27
N SER A 83 -2.32 4.71 9.81
CA SER A 83 -1.49 3.66 10.41
C SER A 83 -2.17 2.99 11.62
N HIS A 84 -2.94 3.75 12.40
CA HIS A 84 -3.74 3.21 13.49
C HIS A 84 -4.89 2.33 12.95
N GLU A 85 -5.59 2.80 11.93
CA GLU A 85 -6.65 2.04 11.26
C GLU A 85 -6.12 0.73 10.66
N VAL A 86 -4.95 0.75 10.01
CA VAL A 86 -4.25 -0.45 9.54
C VAL A 86 -4.07 -1.47 10.65
N GLY A 87 -3.63 -1.02 11.85
CA GLY A 87 -3.48 -1.88 13.02
C GLY A 87 -4.79 -2.57 13.42
N LEU A 88 -5.89 -1.82 13.46
CA LEU A 88 -7.22 -2.33 13.79
C LEU A 88 -7.74 -3.28 12.70
N ASN A 89 -7.63 -2.91 11.43
CA ASN A 89 -8.09 -3.71 10.30
C ASN A 89 -7.39 -5.07 10.24
N VAL A 90 -6.07 -5.09 10.49
CA VAL A 90 -5.31 -6.35 10.53
C VAL A 90 -5.76 -7.24 11.66
N GLN A 91 -5.92 -6.70 12.87
CA GLN A 91 -6.26 -7.49 14.06
C GLN A 91 -7.72 -7.96 14.06
N LEU A 92 -8.66 -7.12 13.62
CA LEU A 92 -10.09 -7.37 13.78
C LEU A 92 -10.74 -7.98 12.53
N SER A 93 -10.13 -7.82 11.35
CA SER A 93 -10.72 -8.24 10.09
C SER A 93 -9.80 -9.16 9.28
N ILE A 94 -8.59 -8.70 8.91
CA ILE A 94 -7.75 -9.42 7.94
C ILE A 94 -7.26 -10.75 8.52
N ILE A 95 -6.67 -10.77 9.72
CA ILE A 95 -6.15 -12.01 10.31
C ILE A 95 -7.26 -13.01 10.64
N PRO A 96 -8.40 -12.63 11.26
CA PRO A 96 -9.51 -13.56 11.46
C PRO A 96 -10.08 -14.13 10.15
N ALA A 97 -10.26 -13.29 9.13
CA ALA A 97 -10.73 -13.74 7.82
C ALA A 97 -9.71 -14.66 7.12
N LEU A 98 -8.41 -14.34 7.20
CA LEU A 98 -7.35 -15.20 6.68
C LEU A 98 -7.36 -16.58 7.34
N GLN A 99 -7.46 -16.63 8.66
CA GLN A 99 -7.57 -17.90 9.39
C GLN A 99 -8.78 -18.72 8.96
N GLN A 100 -9.92 -18.05 8.74
CA GLN A 100 -11.13 -18.71 8.26
C GLN A 100 -10.95 -19.32 6.87
N ILE A 101 -10.47 -18.54 5.90
CA ILE A 101 -10.30 -19.07 4.53
C ILE A 101 -9.24 -20.15 4.44
N LEU A 102 -8.16 -20.07 5.24
CA LEU A 102 -7.14 -21.14 5.30
C LEU A 102 -7.67 -22.43 5.94
N SER A 103 -8.69 -22.35 6.79
CA SER A 103 -9.37 -23.53 7.34
C SER A 103 -10.29 -24.21 6.30
N GLU A 104 -10.76 -23.49 5.32
CA GLU A 104 -11.73 -23.96 4.32
C GLU A 104 -11.09 -24.29 2.97
N HIS A 105 -10.02 -23.60 2.60
CA HIS A 105 -9.34 -23.69 1.31
C HIS A 105 -7.83 -23.90 1.45
N THR A 106 -7.24 -24.54 0.46
CA THR A 106 -5.77 -24.68 0.32
C THR A 106 -5.33 -24.00 -0.98
N PHE A 107 -4.65 -22.88 -0.87
CA PHE A 107 -4.17 -22.14 -2.03
C PHE A 107 -2.82 -22.68 -2.51
N SER A 108 -2.81 -23.34 -3.67
CA SER A 108 -1.57 -23.84 -4.25
C SER A 108 -0.76 -22.72 -4.90
N LYS A 109 0.57 -22.89 -4.98
CA LYS A 109 1.44 -21.97 -5.71
C LYS A 109 1.01 -21.79 -7.17
N ASN A 110 0.56 -22.88 -7.81
CA ASN A 110 0.11 -22.84 -9.21
C ASN A 110 -1.14 -21.99 -9.37
N PHE A 111 -2.11 -22.14 -8.47
CA PHE A 111 -3.31 -21.29 -8.46
C PHE A 111 -2.96 -19.81 -8.31
N VAL A 112 -2.08 -19.46 -7.36
CA VAL A 112 -1.64 -18.07 -7.14
C VAL A 112 -0.87 -17.55 -8.35
N PHE A 113 -0.04 -18.39 -8.98
CA PHE A 113 0.68 -18.04 -10.21
C PHE A 113 -0.29 -17.74 -11.36
N GLU A 114 -1.26 -18.59 -11.62
CA GLU A 114 -2.26 -18.41 -12.67
C GLU A 114 -3.08 -17.13 -12.44
N MET A 115 -3.50 -16.88 -11.21
CA MET A 115 -4.18 -15.64 -10.81
C MET A 115 -3.31 -14.39 -11.12
N CYS A 116 -2.04 -14.40 -10.74
CA CYS A 116 -1.12 -13.30 -11.03
C CYS A 116 -0.83 -13.14 -12.53
N ASP A 117 -0.74 -14.25 -13.26
CA ASP A 117 -0.52 -14.20 -14.72
C ASP A 117 -1.74 -13.67 -15.46
N PHE A 118 -2.93 -13.96 -14.99
CA PHE A 118 -4.17 -13.43 -15.56
C PHE A 118 -4.39 -11.94 -15.26
N SER A 119 -3.83 -11.42 -14.18
CA SER A 119 -3.99 -10.02 -13.76
C SER A 119 -3.30 -9.03 -14.72
N PRO A 120 -4.02 -8.02 -15.25
CA PRO A 120 -3.41 -6.96 -16.06
C PRO A 120 -2.53 -6.00 -15.27
N LEU A 121 -2.64 -6.04 -13.93
CA LEU A 121 -1.83 -5.23 -13.02
C LEU A 121 -0.39 -5.75 -12.93
N VAL A 122 -0.22 -7.07 -12.96
CA VAL A 122 1.08 -7.72 -12.73
C VAL A 122 1.92 -7.71 -14.01
N PRO A 123 3.14 -7.12 -13.99
CA PRO A 123 4.03 -7.17 -15.15
C PRO A 123 4.40 -8.61 -15.49
N LYS A 124 4.27 -9.01 -16.75
CA LYS A 124 4.52 -10.39 -17.22
C LYS A 124 5.93 -10.90 -16.87
N SER A 125 6.91 -10.00 -16.83
CA SER A 125 8.29 -10.31 -16.40
C SER A 125 8.42 -10.66 -14.90
N ASN A 126 7.41 -10.34 -14.09
CA ASN A 126 7.49 -10.41 -12.61
C ASN A 126 6.41 -11.30 -11.98
N VAL A 127 5.64 -12.04 -12.80
CA VAL A 127 4.54 -12.90 -12.32
C VAL A 127 5.00 -13.85 -11.21
N ASN A 128 6.13 -14.54 -11.38
CA ASN A 128 6.66 -15.45 -10.36
C ASN A 128 7.01 -14.77 -9.04
N LEU A 129 7.56 -13.55 -9.09
CA LEU A 129 7.94 -12.81 -7.86
C LEU A 129 6.69 -12.34 -7.10
N VAL A 130 5.68 -11.83 -7.82
CA VAL A 130 4.41 -11.40 -7.23
C VAL A 130 3.64 -12.60 -6.67
N ALA A 131 3.56 -13.70 -7.44
CA ALA A 131 2.90 -14.92 -7.01
C ALA A 131 3.55 -15.53 -5.76
N ASN A 132 4.89 -15.56 -5.70
CA ASN A 132 5.61 -16.01 -4.51
C ASN A 132 5.33 -15.10 -3.30
N ALA A 133 5.32 -13.78 -3.50
CA ALA A 133 5.01 -12.83 -2.43
C ALA A 133 3.60 -13.06 -1.84
N ILE A 134 2.61 -13.27 -2.70
CA ILE A 134 1.23 -13.55 -2.28
C ILE A 134 1.14 -14.93 -1.60
N TRP A 135 1.76 -15.95 -2.18
CA TRP A 135 1.73 -17.30 -1.64
C TRP A 135 2.36 -17.39 -0.24
N LEU A 136 3.49 -16.70 0.00
CA LEU A 136 4.14 -16.66 1.32
C LEU A 136 3.23 -16.11 2.41
N GLY A 137 2.34 -15.16 2.10
CA GLY A 137 1.37 -14.68 3.07
C GLY A 137 0.30 -15.71 3.43
N PHE A 138 -0.09 -16.61 2.50
CA PHE A 138 -0.94 -17.75 2.84
C PHE A 138 -0.22 -18.76 3.74
N GLU A 139 1.10 -18.86 3.65
CA GLU A 139 1.93 -19.62 4.59
C GLU A 139 2.24 -18.84 5.89
N LEU A 140 1.66 -17.66 6.07
CA LEU A 140 1.88 -16.76 7.21
C LEU A 140 3.33 -16.26 7.34
N ASP A 141 4.15 -16.39 6.30
CA ASP A 141 5.52 -15.85 6.25
C ASP A 141 5.55 -14.41 5.70
N PHE A 142 4.97 -13.49 6.46
CA PHE A 142 4.91 -12.07 6.11
C PHE A 142 6.30 -11.42 6.11
N SER A 143 7.22 -11.94 6.89
CA SER A 143 8.61 -11.50 6.96
C SER A 143 9.32 -11.66 5.61
N THR A 144 9.23 -12.82 5.00
CA THR A 144 9.80 -13.04 3.66
C THR A 144 8.97 -12.34 2.58
N ALA A 145 7.63 -12.38 2.71
CA ALA A 145 6.72 -11.77 1.75
C ALA A 145 7.00 -10.27 1.54
N ILE A 146 7.20 -9.50 2.61
CA ILE A 146 7.40 -8.05 2.50
C ILE A 146 8.68 -7.68 1.73
N HIS A 147 9.74 -8.51 1.81
CA HIS A 147 10.97 -8.30 1.06
C HIS A 147 10.77 -8.50 -0.45
N LEU A 148 9.79 -9.29 -0.86
CA LEU A 148 9.37 -9.39 -2.26
C LEU A 148 8.37 -8.28 -2.62
N ILE A 149 7.41 -7.99 -1.74
CA ILE A 149 6.32 -7.03 -1.99
C ILE A 149 6.87 -5.62 -2.28
N ALA A 150 7.75 -5.10 -1.45
CA ALA A 150 8.20 -3.71 -1.55
C ALA A 150 8.80 -3.37 -2.93
N PRO A 151 9.74 -4.14 -3.50
CA PRO A 151 10.23 -3.88 -4.85
C PRO A 151 9.19 -4.18 -5.95
N GLN A 152 8.27 -5.15 -5.73
CA GLN A 152 7.23 -5.44 -6.73
C GLN A 152 6.17 -4.34 -6.78
N ILE A 153 5.79 -3.72 -5.67
CA ILE A 153 4.93 -2.53 -5.67
C ILE A 153 5.57 -1.40 -6.47
N GLU A 154 6.85 -1.11 -6.27
CA GLU A 154 7.56 -0.10 -7.06
C GLU A 154 7.55 -0.45 -8.57
N LYS A 155 7.78 -1.72 -8.93
CA LYS A 155 7.72 -2.17 -10.32
C LYS A 155 6.32 -2.05 -10.91
N ILE A 156 5.28 -2.46 -10.18
CA ILE A 156 3.88 -2.35 -10.59
C ILE A 156 3.51 -0.88 -10.84
N VAL A 157 3.81 0.01 -9.89
CA VAL A 157 3.53 1.45 -10.01
C VAL A 157 4.21 2.02 -11.24
N ARG A 158 5.50 1.71 -11.46
CA ARG A 158 6.26 2.16 -12.62
C ARG A 158 5.64 1.71 -13.94
N GLU A 159 5.29 0.44 -14.04
CA GLU A 159 4.71 -0.11 -15.30
C GLU A 159 3.31 0.47 -15.58
N GLN A 160 2.49 0.68 -14.54
CA GLN A 160 1.19 1.31 -14.73
C GLN A 160 1.33 2.77 -15.18
N LEU A 161 2.26 3.53 -14.61
CA LEU A 161 2.57 4.89 -15.05
C LEU A 161 3.07 4.93 -16.50
N LYS A 162 4.00 4.02 -16.86
CA LYS A 162 4.49 3.88 -18.25
C LYS A 162 3.36 3.58 -19.25
N LYS A 163 2.43 2.68 -18.90
CA LYS A 163 1.26 2.36 -19.73
C LYS A 163 0.37 3.59 -20.00
N HIS A 164 0.36 4.56 -19.07
CA HIS A 164 -0.38 5.81 -19.21
C HIS A 164 0.47 6.97 -19.74
N GLY A 165 1.64 6.67 -20.31
CA GLY A 165 2.48 7.65 -21.02
C GLY A 165 3.39 8.49 -20.10
N ALA A 166 3.49 8.17 -18.81
CA ALA A 166 4.37 8.89 -17.91
C ALA A 166 5.85 8.54 -18.12
N HIS A 167 6.72 9.55 -18.00
CA HIS A 167 8.17 9.38 -18.04
C HIS A 167 8.71 9.03 -16.65
N THR A 168 8.99 7.75 -16.41
CA THR A 168 9.36 7.23 -15.08
C THR A 168 10.86 7.25 -14.81
N THR A 169 11.65 7.88 -15.69
CA THR A 169 13.10 7.99 -15.60
C THR A 169 13.53 9.45 -15.49
N ASN A 170 14.73 9.68 -15.00
CA ASN A 170 15.41 10.96 -15.06
C ASN A 170 16.76 10.80 -15.77
N ILE A 171 17.24 11.85 -16.42
CA ILE A 171 18.52 11.89 -17.11
C ILE A 171 19.47 12.74 -16.27
N ASP A 172 20.61 12.19 -15.87
CA ASP A 172 21.61 12.95 -15.15
C ASP A 172 22.40 13.91 -16.07
N LYS A 173 23.26 14.75 -15.47
CA LYS A 173 24.10 15.72 -16.22
C LYS A 173 25.10 15.07 -17.19
N ASN A 174 25.32 13.75 -17.11
CA ASN A 174 26.18 12.99 -18.01
C ASN A 174 25.39 12.32 -19.15
N GLY A 175 24.06 12.52 -19.20
CA GLY A 175 23.18 11.88 -20.17
C GLY A 175 22.82 10.44 -19.82
N ILE A 176 23.07 9.99 -18.59
CA ILE A 176 22.71 8.66 -18.13
C ILE A 176 21.28 8.66 -17.59
N GLU A 177 20.48 7.75 -18.08
CA GLU A 177 19.10 7.58 -17.68
C GLU A 177 18.99 6.67 -16.43
N HIS A 178 18.31 7.16 -15.41
CA HIS A 178 18.07 6.46 -14.14
C HIS A 178 16.59 6.28 -13.89
N GLU A 179 16.17 5.11 -13.44
CA GLU A 179 14.80 4.87 -13.02
C GLU A 179 14.47 5.65 -11.73
N ASN A 180 13.31 6.29 -11.69
CA ASN A 180 12.83 6.97 -10.48
C ASN A 180 12.43 5.96 -9.39
N GLY A 181 12.74 6.27 -8.14
CA GLY A 181 12.28 5.47 -7.01
C GLY A 181 10.79 5.67 -6.70
N LEU A 182 10.24 4.78 -5.87
CA LEU A 182 8.80 4.73 -5.59
C LEU A 182 8.22 6.08 -5.12
N SER A 183 8.89 6.80 -4.22
CA SER A 183 8.42 8.11 -3.74
C SER A 183 8.23 9.09 -4.89
N THR A 184 9.23 9.21 -5.77
CA THR A 184 9.15 10.08 -6.95
C THR A 184 8.03 9.66 -7.91
N LEU A 185 7.87 8.34 -8.13
CA LEU A 185 6.79 7.81 -8.98
C LEU A 185 5.40 8.16 -8.44
N LEU A 186 5.21 8.04 -7.13
CA LEU A 186 3.93 8.36 -6.48
C LEU A 186 3.65 9.87 -6.43
N ASP A 187 4.68 10.72 -6.55
CA ASP A 187 4.54 12.19 -6.58
C ASP A 187 4.31 12.74 -7.99
N MET A 188 4.34 11.89 -9.02
CA MET A 188 4.04 12.32 -10.39
C MET A 188 2.58 12.74 -10.55
N GLN A 189 2.32 13.73 -11.41
CA GLN A 189 0.96 14.23 -11.65
C GLN A 189 0.04 13.14 -12.20
N GLU A 190 0.58 12.25 -13.01
CA GLU A 190 -0.13 11.13 -13.61
C GLU A 190 -0.58 10.09 -12.58
N ALA A 191 0.08 10.01 -11.42
CA ALA A 191 -0.21 9.00 -10.41
C ALA A 191 -1.64 9.07 -9.87
N VAL A 192 -2.20 10.28 -9.72
CA VAL A 192 -3.60 10.46 -9.30
C VAL A 192 -4.57 9.94 -10.37
N ALA A 193 -4.29 10.19 -11.64
CA ALA A 193 -5.13 9.72 -12.74
C ALA A 193 -5.10 8.19 -12.88
N VAL A 194 -3.93 7.58 -12.62
CA VAL A 194 -3.73 6.12 -12.75
C VAL A 194 -4.32 5.34 -11.58
N PHE A 195 -4.12 5.82 -10.36
CA PHE A 195 -4.46 5.06 -9.14
C PHE A 195 -5.70 5.56 -8.41
N GLY A 196 -6.14 6.79 -8.69
CA GLY A 196 -7.11 7.49 -7.85
C GLY A 196 -6.48 7.98 -6.54
N GLN A 197 -7.13 8.97 -5.90
CA GLN A 197 -6.59 9.64 -4.72
C GLN A 197 -6.45 8.69 -3.51
N ASP A 198 -7.44 7.81 -3.31
CA ASP A 198 -7.51 6.91 -2.17
C ASP A 198 -6.39 5.87 -2.19
N LYS A 199 -6.22 5.19 -3.32
CA LYS A 199 -5.17 4.19 -3.50
C LYS A 199 -3.77 4.81 -3.51
N LEU A 200 -3.64 6.01 -4.10
CA LEU A 200 -2.39 6.75 -4.09
C LEU A 200 -1.97 7.13 -2.66
N PHE A 201 -2.92 7.59 -1.84
CA PHE A 201 -2.67 7.87 -0.43
C PHE A 201 -2.26 6.59 0.33
N GLU A 202 -2.99 5.49 0.13
CA GLU A 202 -2.68 4.19 0.73
C GLU A 202 -1.25 3.74 0.42
N LEU A 203 -0.84 3.80 -0.86
CA LEU A 203 0.51 3.46 -1.31
C LEU A 203 1.58 4.36 -0.68
N LYS A 204 1.35 5.69 -0.69
CA LYS A 204 2.28 6.65 -0.08
C LYS A 204 2.43 6.41 1.42
N ALA A 205 1.33 6.29 2.14
CA ALA A 205 1.32 6.13 3.60
C ALA A 205 2.03 4.85 4.05
N LEU A 206 1.90 3.74 3.31
CA LEU A 206 2.53 2.47 3.66
C LEU A 206 4.00 2.38 3.25
N PHE A 207 4.34 2.84 2.04
CA PHE A 207 5.62 2.49 1.44
C PHE A 207 6.62 3.63 1.35
N ALA A 208 6.19 4.89 1.33
CA ALA A 208 7.06 6.02 0.98
C ALA A 208 7.08 7.15 2.02
N ASN A 209 6.06 7.26 2.88
CA ASN A 209 5.97 8.34 3.86
C ASN A 209 6.78 8.00 5.12
N SER A 210 7.67 8.90 5.55
CA SER A 210 8.54 8.71 6.70
C SER A 210 7.83 8.76 8.06
N ILE A 211 6.60 9.32 8.12
CA ILE A 211 5.73 9.28 9.32
C ILE A 211 5.06 7.91 9.44
N GLY A 212 4.78 7.27 8.31
CA GLY A 212 4.22 5.92 8.24
C GLY A 212 5.27 4.81 8.39
N PRO A 213 4.90 3.57 8.07
CA PRO A 213 5.80 2.41 8.16
C PRO A 213 6.98 2.47 7.20
N ASN A 214 6.90 3.27 6.13
CA ASN A 214 7.95 3.48 5.13
C ASN A 214 8.57 2.17 4.60
N LEU A 215 7.73 1.16 4.36
CA LEU A 215 8.14 -0.23 4.13
C LEU A 215 9.16 -0.39 2.99
N ARG A 216 9.04 0.44 1.92
CA ARG A 216 10.02 0.38 0.82
C ARG A 216 11.42 0.75 1.29
N ASN A 217 11.54 1.80 2.10
CA ASN A 217 12.82 2.25 2.62
C ASN A 217 13.41 1.28 3.66
N GLU A 218 12.56 0.80 4.57
CA GLU A 218 12.93 -0.18 5.60
C GLU A 218 13.48 -1.48 4.98
N VAL A 219 12.82 -2.00 3.93
CA VAL A 219 13.27 -3.19 3.20
C VAL A 219 14.53 -2.90 2.39
N ALA A 220 14.55 -1.80 1.62
CA ALA A 220 15.66 -1.50 0.70
C ALA A 220 17.01 -1.27 1.41
N HIS A 221 16.96 -0.75 2.63
CA HIS A 221 18.15 -0.44 3.44
C HIS A 221 18.44 -1.49 4.52
N GLY A 222 17.68 -2.59 4.58
CA GLY A 222 17.86 -3.64 5.59
C GLY A 222 17.59 -3.16 7.01
N LEU A 223 16.68 -2.20 7.18
CA LEU A 223 16.34 -1.61 8.48
C LEU A 223 15.15 -2.33 9.14
N LEU A 224 14.39 -3.13 8.37
CA LEU A 224 13.25 -3.86 8.88
C LEU A 224 13.70 -4.96 9.85
N THR A 225 13.33 -4.83 11.12
CA THR A 225 13.62 -5.84 12.14
C THR A 225 12.61 -6.99 12.07
N ASP A 226 12.95 -8.16 12.66
CA ASP A 226 12.04 -9.32 12.72
C ASP A 226 10.69 -8.94 13.35
N SER A 227 10.69 -8.18 14.47
CA SER A 227 9.45 -7.76 15.11
C SER A 227 8.61 -6.82 14.24
N ALA A 228 9.25 -5.93 13.49
CA ALA A 228 8.58 -5.03 12.54
C ALA A 228 8.04 -5.80 11.32
N ALA A 229 8.73 -6.84 10.87
CA ALA A 229 8.32 -7.68 9.76
C ALA A 229 7.05 -8.50 10.04
N TYR A 230 6.76 -8.78 11.32
CA TYR A 230 5.51 -9.43 11.78
C TYR A 230 4.49 -8.44 12.35
N SER A 231 4.69 -7.14 12.19
CA SER A 231 3.71 -6.13 12.60
C SER A 231 2.52 -6.04 11.64
N ALA A 232 1.54 -5.21 11.97
CA ALA A 232 0.35 -5.03 11.15
C ALA A 232 0.66 -4.51 9.73
N SER A 233 1.66 -3.64 9.56
CA SER A 233 1.91 -2.99 8.28
C SER A 233 2.36 -3.94 7.17
N PRO A 234 3.28 -4.91 7.36
CA PRO A 234 3.58 -5.94 6.37
C PRO A 234 2.40 -6.85 6.04
N VAL A 235 1.60 -7.23 7.03
CA VAL A 235 0.37 -8.02 6.81
C VAL A 235 -0.62 -7.26 5.95
N TYR A 236 -0.84 -5.99 6.26
CA TYR A 236 -1.72 -5.14 5.47
C TYR A 236 -1.18 -4.92 4.05
N ALA A 237 0.13 -4.70 3.89
CA ALA A 237 0.76 -4.54 2.58
C ALA A 237 0.60 -5.80 1.70
N TRP A 238 0.69 -6.99 2.31
CA TRP A 238 0.42 -8.26 1.64
C TRP A 238 -1.05 -8.36 1.20
N TRP A 239 -1.98 -8.09 2.11
CA TRP A 239 -3.41 -8.11 1.80
C TRP A 239 -3.78 -7.07 0.74
N MET A 240 -3.20 -5.86 0.80
CA MET A 240 -3.38 -4.81 -0.20
C MET A 240 -2.92 -5.27 -1.59
N LEU A 241 -1.74 -5.90 -1.70
CA LEU A 241 -1.26 -6.45 -2.98
C LEU A 241 -2.22 -7.51 -3.52
N LEU A 242 -2.67 -8.45 -2.70
CA LEU A 242 -3.65 -9.47 -3.08
C LEU A 242 -4.95 -8.83 -3.57
N ARG A 243 -5.50 -7.87 -2.84
CA ARG A 243 -6.69 -7.09 -3.20
C ARG A 243 -6.50 -6.38 -4.55
N MET A 244 -5.36 -5.73 -4.78
CA MET A 244 -5.07 -5.05 -6.03
C MET A 244 -5.06 -6.02 -7.22
N VAL A 245 -4.48 -7.20 -7.06
CA VAL A 245 -4.45 -8.25 -8.09
C VAL A 245 -5.86 -8.74 -8.40
N ILE A 246 -6.64 -9.11 -7.39
CA ILE A 246 -8.02 -9.60 -7.54
C ILE A 246 -8.91 -8.53 -8.21
N HIS A 247 -8.86 -7.30 -7.71
CA HIS A 247 -9.66 -6.21 -8.28
C HIS A 247 -9.33 -5.95 -9.75
N SER A 248 -8.06 -6.03 -10.14
CA SER A 248 -7.66 -5.84 -11.55
C SER A 248 -8.21 -6.94 -12.46
N ILE A 249 -8.36 -8.17 -11.96
CA ILE A 249 -8.97 -9.29 -12.70
C ILE A 249 -10.46 -9.03 -12.89
N ILE A 250 -11.17 -8.62 -11.81
CA ILE A 250 -12.61 -8.37 -11.86
C ILE A 250 -12.92 -7.26 -12.88
N VAL A 251 -12.25 -6.11 -12.78
CA VAL A 251 -12.46 -4.98 -13.69
C VAL A 251 -12.19 -5.38 -15.15
N SER A 252 -11.08 -6.08 -15.42
CA SER A 252 -10.75 -6.53 -16.78
C SER A 252 -11.79 -7.51 -17.33
N SER A 253 -12.39 -8.34 -16.50
CA SER A 253 -13.43 -9.29 -16.92
C SER A 253 -14.76 -8.58 -17.23
N GLU A 254 -15.09 -7.52 -16.49
CA GLU A 254 -16.28 -6.68 -16.72
C GLU A 254 -16.14 -5.92 -18.05
N GLU A 255 -15.00 -5.26 -18.30
CA GLU A 255 -14.71 -4.55 -19.56
C GLU A 255 -14.78 -5.47 -20.77
N SER A 256 -14.31 -6.71 -20.65
CA SER A 256 -14.37 -7.71 -21.74
C SER A 256 -15.81 -8.11 -22.06
N ASN A 257 -16.64 -8.28 -21.05
CA ASN A 257 -18.06 -8.64 -21.22
C ASN A 257 -18.90 -7.49 -21.81
N GLU A 258 -18.54 -6.23 -21.52
CA GLU A 258 -19.20 -5.05 -22.09
C GLU A 258 -18.80 -4.83 -23.57
N ALA A 259 -17.58 -5.21 -23.95
CA ALA A 259 -17.11 -5.09 -25.33
C ALA A 259 -17.70 -6.13 -26.30
N ASP A 260 -18.17 -7.26 -25.75
CA ASP A 260 -18.78 -8.38 -26.52
C ASP A 260 -20.32 -8.25 -26.65
N ASN A 261 -20.96 -7.28 -26.01
CA ASN A 261 -22.40 -6.97 -26.09
C ASN A 261 -22.67 -5.71 -26.93
#